data_5c7b5413ce288df1c97a9c9b3ba9602d
#
_entry.id   5c7b5413ce288df1c97a9c9b3ba9602d
#
_cell.length_a   1.000
_cell.length_b   1.000
_cell.length_c   1.000
_cell.angle_alpha   90.00
_cell.angle_beta   90.00
_cell.angle_gamma   90.00
#
_symmetry.space_group_name_H-M   'P 1'
#
loop_
_entity.id
_entity.type
_entity.pdbx_description
1 polymer ?
#
loop_
_entity_poly.entity_id
_entity_poly.type
_entity_poly.pdbx_seq_one_letter_code
_entity_poly.pdbx_strand_id
1 'polypeptide(L)'
;MFKARYYKADGKKGKARELPATIFDGTVNESAMHQVVKAYLSNQRQGTGSAKTRSAVRGGSRKPWRQKGTGRARQGTIRAPQWVGGGVAFPPIPHSWRQRLPKKVRSLARRSALNDRAEHDRVVLAELPSMDVPKTRDLLGFLGSLQLEGKTLILTNGNNTNVHRSARNLKGVQVLPFGTESVYDVLWAHTVLIELDALGESKAAPARKTKKKEEPKVEAAPEAADEAASDEEE
;
A
#
# COMPACT_ATOMS: atom_id res chain seq x y z
N MET A 1 -3.16 -27.62 -14.97
CA MET A 1 -1.90 -26.85 -15.09
C MET A 1 -2.09 -25.77 -16.13
N PHE A 2 -1.82 -24.53 -15.79
CA PHE A 2 -1.96 -23.40 -16.70
C PHE A 2 -0.74 -23.33 -17.61
N LYS A 3 -0.96 -22.95 -18.88
CA LYS A 3 0.09 -22.68 -19.87
C LYS A 3 0.01 -21.22 -20.27
N ALA A 4 1.14 -20.52 -20.29
CA ALA A 4 1.20 -19.15 -20.73
C ALA A 4 1.92 -19.01 -22.08
N ARG A 5 1.50 -18.01 -22.86
CA ARG A 5 2.19 -17.61 -24.09
C ARG A 5 3.58 -17.11 -23.72
N TYR A 6 4.58 -17.53 -24.47
CA TYR A 6 5.96 -17.14 -24.22
C TYR A 6 6.51 -16.35 -25.42
N TYR A 7 7.29 -15.31 -25.13
CA TYR A 7 7.95 -14.46 -26.12
C TYR A 7 9.43 -14.28 -25.75
N LYS A 8 10.29 -14.30 -26.77
CA LYS A 8 11.72 -14.03 -26.63
C LYS A 8 11.98 -12.52 -26.55
N ALA A 9 13.22 -12.15 -26.20
CA ALA A 9 13.66 -10.74 -26.17
C ALA A 9 13.50 -10.00 -27.50
N ASP A 10 13.53 -10.73 -28.63
CA ASP A 10 13.26 -10.19 -29.98
C ASP A 10 11.78 -9.97 -30.29
N GLY A 11 10.85 -10.21 -29.34
CA GLY A 11 9.41 -10.14 -29.54
C GLY A 11 8.81 -11.33 -30.32
N LYS A 12 9.61 -12.32 -30.72
CA LYS A 12 9.12 -13.49 -31.43
C LYS A 12 8.43 -14.47 -30.47
N LYS A 13 7.28 -15.01 -30.89
CA LYS A 13 6.52 -16.01 -30.15
C LYS A 13 7.30 -17.32 -30.07
N GLY A 14 7.51 -17.81 -28.86
CA GLY A 14 8.09 -19.12 -28.57
C GLY A 14 7.04 -20.18 -28.27
N LYS A 15 7.48 -21.37 -27.85
CA LYS A 15 6.58 -22.43 -27.36
C LYS A 15 5.96 -22.01 -26.03
N ALA A 16 4.65 -22.25 -25.86
CA ALA A 16 3.97 -22.01 -24.60
C ALA A 16 4.68 -22.75 -23.46
N ARG A 17 4.83 -22.10 -22.29
CA ARG A 17 5.47 -22.68 -21.12
C ARG A 17 4.45 -22.92 -20.01
N GLU A 18 4.70 -23.94 -19.22
CA GLU A 18 3.88 -24.24 -18.05
C GLU A 18 4.18 -23.27 -16.91
N LEU A 19 3.12 -22.84 -16.22
CA LEU A 19 3.25 -21.99 -15.05
C LEU A 19 3.50 -22.85 -13.79
N PRO A 20 4.32 -22.38 -12.83
CA PRO A 20 4.61 -23.13 -11.61
C PRO A 20 3.35 -23.32 -10.75
N ALA A 21 3.02 -24.57 -10.44
CA ALA A 21 1.82 -24.92 -9.67
C ALA A 21 1.84 -24.36 -8.21
N THR A 22 3.00 -23.98 -7.71
CA THR A 22 3.13 -23.33 -6.38
C THR A 22 2.43 -21.98 -6.27
N ILE A 23 2.31 -21.26 -7.39
CA ILE A 23 1.67 -19.94 -7.48
C ILE A 23 0.35 -20.04 -8.23
N PHE A 24 0.31 -20.87 -9.28
CA PHE A 24 -0.82 -21.04 -10.18
C PHE A 24 -1.52 -22.39 -9.91
N ASP A 25 -2.12 -22.50 -8.72
CA ASP A 25 -2.82 -23.71 -8.23
C ASP A 25 -4.29 -23.81 -8.71
N GLY A 26 -4.79 -22.80 -9.44
CA GLY A 26 -6.16 -22.73 -9.91
C GLY A 26 -7.18 -22.25 -8.86
N THR A 27 -6.73 -21.94 -7.64
CA THR A 27 -7.64 -21.50 -6.59
C THR A 27 -7.97 -20.02 -6.75
N VAL A 28 -9.22 -19.68 -7.04
CA VAL A 28 -9.72 -18.31 -7.11
C VAL A 28 -10.68 -18.04 -5.96
N ASN A 29 -10.37 -17.06 -5.10
CA ASN A 29 -11.21 -16.63 -3.99
C ASN A 29 -11.56 -15.14 -4.13
N GLU A 30 -12.71 -14.85 -4.72
CA GLU A 30 -13.18 -13.49 -4.98
C GLU A 30 -13.39 -12.68 -3.71
N SER A 31 -13.92 -13.29 -2.64
CA SER A 31 -14.14 -12.62 -1.37
C SER A 31 -12.84 -12.09 -0.76
N ALA A 32 -11.78 -12.88 -0.81
CA ALA A 32 -10.47 -12.47 -0.33
C ALA A 32 -9.86 -11.34 -1.20
N MET A 33 -10.01 -11.43 -2.53
CA MET A 33 -9.57 -10.39 -3.46
C MET A 33 -10.31 -9.07 -3.20
N HIS A 34 -11.66 -9.11 -3.10
CA HIS A 34 -12.47 -7.93 -2.80
C HIS A 34 -12.07 -7.27 -1.49
N GLN A 35 -11.88 -8.06 -0.42
CA GLN A 35 -11.49 -7.54 0.88
C GLN A 35 -10.12 -6.84 0.85
N VAL A 36 -9.15 -7.41 0.12
CA VAL A 36 -7.81 -6.82 -0.02
C VAL A 36 -7.85 -5.54 -0.85
N VAL A 37 -8.59 -5.51 -1.97
CA VAL A 37 -8.76 -4.31 -2.80
C VAL A 37 -9.45 -3.20 -2.02
N LYS A 38 -10.52 -3.51 -1.28
CA LYS A 38 -11.22 -2.54 -0.42
C LYS A 38 -10.28 -1.93 0.63
N ALA A 39 -9.48 -2.75 1.29
CA ALA A 39 -8.49 -2.28 2.26
C ALA A 39 -7.38 -1.45 1.61
N TYR A 40 -6.90 -1.86 0.43
CA TYR A 40 -5.89 -1.13 -0.34
C TYR A 40 -6.37 0.29 -0.68
N LEU A 41 -7.56 0.43 -1.26
CA LEU A 41 -8.15 1.72 -1.62
C LEU A 41 -8.45 2.58 -0.38
N SER A 42 -8.93 1.97 0.71
CA SER A 42 -9.16 2.66 1.97
C SER A 42 -7.86 3.21 2.57
N ASN A 43 -6.76 2.45 2.47
CA ASN A 43 -5.45 2.84 2.99
C ASN A 43 -4.78 3.99 2.22
N GLN A 44 -5.24 4.29 1.00
CA GLN A 44 -4.77 5.43 0.22
C GLN A 44 -5.43 6.74 0.65
N ARG A 45 -6.57 6.68 1.36
CA ARG A 45 -7.30 7.87 1.80
C ARG A 45 -6.57 8.55 2.96
N GLN A 46 -6.31 9.83 2.81
CA GLN A 46 -5.61 10.63 3.84
C GLN A 46 -6.51 11.00 5.02
N GLY A 47 -7.82 11.16 4.80
CA GLY A 47 -8.79 11.42 5.86
C GLY A 47 -8.65 12.79 6.54
N THR A 48 -8.30 13.83 5.82
CA THR A 48 -8.02 15.17 6.35
C THR A 48 -9.25 16.09 6.48
N GLY A 49 -10.44 15.57 6.15
CA GLY A 49 -11.68 16.35 6.27
C GLY A 49 -11.88 16.85 7.70
N SER A 50 -12.03 18.17 7.88
CA SER A 50 -12.19 18.80 9.18
C SER A 50 -13.16 19.97 9.11
N ALA A 51 -14.03 20.08 10.12
CA ALA A 51 -14.80 21.29 10.32
C ALA A 51 -14.76 21.69 11.81
N LYS A 52 -14.97 22.97 12.09
CA LYS A 52 -14.83 23.51 13.44
C LYS A 52 -16.08 23.28 14.26
N THR A 53 -15.94 22.74 15.47
CA THR A 53 -16.97 22.74 16.51
C THR A 53 -17.16 24.15 17.07
N ARG A 54 -18.22 24.37 17.83
CA ARG A 54 -18.48 25.66 18.50
C ARG A 54 -17.29 26.16 19.34
N SER A 55 -16.52 25.25 19.92
CA SER A 55 -15.33 25.60 20.73
C SER A 55 -14.14 26.01 19.90
N ALA A 56 -14.02 25.49 18.66
CA ALA A 56 -12.91 25.78 17.75
C ALA A 56 -13.14 27.04 16.89
N VAL A 57 -14.37 27.53 16.83
CA VAL A 57 -14.68 28.78 16.11
C VAL A 57 -14.29 29.99 16.97
N ARG A 58 -13.52 30.90 16.39
CA ARG A 58 -13.09 32.13 17.08
C ARG A 58 -14.28 33.01 17.48
N GLY A 59 -14.28 33.51 18.71
CA GLY A 59 -15.28 34.45 19.25
C GLY A 59 -16.36 33.73 20.07
N GLY A 60 -17.36 34.51 20.56
CA GLY A 60 -18.47 33.99 21.34
C GLY A 60 -18.17 33.73 22.82
N SER A 61 -17.08 34.29 23.37
CA SER A 61 -16.71 34.18 24.79
C SER A 61 -17.69 34.90 25.71
N ARG A 62 -18.37 35.95 25.24
CA ARG A 62 -19.34 36.71 26.02
C ARG A 62 -20.76 36.17 25.78
N LYS A 63 -21.56 36.00 26.88
CA LYS A 63 -22.98 35.64 26.80
C LYS A 63 -23.74 36.79 26.10
N PRO A 64 -24.59 36.51 25.08
CA PRO A 64 -25.27 37.53 24.28
C PRO A 64 -26.19 38.42 25.12
N TRP A 65 -26.92 37.87 26.09
CA TRP A 65 -27.81 38.58 27.00
C TRP A 65 -27.94 37.85 28.33
N ARG A 66 -28.53 38.51 29.33
CA ARG A 66 -28.79 37.95 30.67
C ARG A 66 -29.76 36.76 30.62
N GLN A 67 -29.67 35.88 31.60
CA GLN A 67 -30.38 34.59 31.64
C GLN A 67 -31.91 34.69 31.69
N LYS A 68 -32.44 35.74 32.32
CA LYS A 68 -33.88 36.03 32.51
C LYS A 68 -34.18 37.49 32.24
N GLY A 69 -35.47 37.83 32.02
CA GLY A 69 -35.95 39.21 31.91
C GLY A 69 -35.72 39.90 30.55
N THR A 70 -35.47 39.12 29.45
CA THR A 70 -35.31 39.67 28.09
C THR A 70 -36.41 39.25 27.12
N GLY A 71 -37.33 38.34 27.51
CA GLY A 71 -38.34 37.77 26.61
C GLY A 71 -37.78 36.91 25.47
N ARG A 72 -36.48 36.77 25.36
CA ARG A 72 -35.79 36.00 24.32
C ARG A 72 -35.39 34.61 24.78
N ALA A 73 -35.21 33.70 23.83
CA ALA A 73 -34.68 32.38 24.13
C ALA A 73 -33.30 32.46 24.79
N ARG A 74 -33.01 31.59 25.75
CA ARG A 74 -31.74 31.57 26.48
C ARG A 74 -30.62 31.14 25.57
N GLN A 75 -29.54 31.92 25.53
CA GLN A 75 -28.35 31.63 24.70
C GLN A 75 -27.05 31.77 25.51
N GLY A 76 -26.12 30.85 25.35
CA GLY A 76 -24.83 30.89 26.02
C GLY A 76 -23.72 31.52 25.18
N THR A 77 -23.79 31.37 23.87
CA THR A 77 -22.79 31.89 22.90
C THR A 77 -23.40 32.13 21.54
N ILE A 78 -22.87 33.09 20.80
CA ILE A 78 -23.22 33.33 19.39
C ILE A 78 -22.54 32.35 18.43
N ARG A 79 -21.66 31.46 18.91
CA ARG A 79 -21.00 30.43 18.12
C ARG A 79 -21.65 29.03 18.24
N ALA A 80 -22.83 28.99 18.86
CA ALA A 80 -23.62 27.76 18.89
C ALA A 80 -24.08 27.34 17.48
N PRO A 81 -24.35 26.04 17.23
CA PRO A 81 -24.65 25.55 15.87
C PRO A 81 -25.87 26.19 15.21
N GLN A 82 -26.82 26.64 15.98
CA GLN A 82 -28.04 27.29 15.48
C GLN A 82 -27.82 28.75 15.00
N TRP A 83 -26.64 29.32 15.25
CA TRP A 83 -26.32 30.69 14.86
C TRP A 83 -25.54 30.71 13.53
N VAL A 84 -25.84 31.71 12.71
CA VAL A 84 -25.07 32.01 11.50
C VAL A 84 -23.62 32.31 11.89
N GLY A 85 -22.67 31.63 11.28
CA GLY A 85 -21.25 31.73 11.65
C GLY A 85 -20.88 30.99 12.93
N GLY A 86 -21.78 30.15 13.47
CA GLY A 86 -21.51 29.21 14.55
C GLY A 86 -20.74 27.96 14.08
N GLY A 87 -20.36 27.10 15.03
CA GLY A 87 -19.69 25.83 14.74
C GLY A 87 -20.68 24.75 14.32
N VAL A 88 -20.18 23.68 13.72
CA VAL A 88 -20.96 22.50 13.38
C VAL A 88 -21.13 21.63 14.62
N ALA A 89 -22.33 21.04 14.83
CA ALA A 89 -22.62 20.21 16.01
C ALA A 89 -21.80 18.91 15.99
N PHE A 90 -21.81 18.20 14.86
CA PHE A 90 -21.04 16.97 14.62
C PHE A 90 -20.19 17.14 13.37
N PRO A 91 -19.04 17.84 13.48
CA PRO A 91 -18.18 18.07 12.32
C PRO A 91 -17.41 16.80 11.95
N PRO A 92 -17.01 16.67 10.69
CA PRO A 92 -16.00 15.69 10.34
C PRO A 92 -14.69 16.00 11.10
N ILE A 93 -14.08 14.97 11.65
CA ILE A 93 -12.79 15.05 12.35
C ILE A 93 -11.78 14.23 11.54
N PRO A 94 -10.54 14.72 11.37
CA PRO A 94 -9.50 13.94 10.71
C PRO A 94 -9.32 12.58 11.38
N HIS A 95 -9.44 11.51 10.59
CA HIS A 95 -9.26 10.16 11.09
C HIS A 95 -8.59 9.27 10.04
N SER A 96 -7.92 8.24 10.50
CA SER A 96 -7.24 7.28 9.64
C SER A 96 -8.23 6.24 9.09
N TRP A 97 -8.23 6.07 7.78
CA TRP A 97 -8.99 5.04 7.08
C TRP A 97 -8.24 3.70 7.00
N ARG A 98 -7.11 3.59 7.67
CA ARG A 98 -6.20 2.44 7.55
C ARG A 98 -6.84 1.15 8.07
N GLN A 99 -6.94 0.17 7.18
CA GLN A 99 -7.40 -1.19 7.48
C GLN A 99 -6.22 -2.16 7.44
N ARG A 100 -6.09 -2.99 8.47
CA ARG A 100 -5.06 -4.02 8.56
C ARG A 100 -5.67 -5.39 8.26
N LEU A 101 -5.05 -6.10 7.32
CA LEU A 101 -5.45 -7.47 6.97
C LEU A 101 -4.37 -8.48 7.37
N PRO A 102 -4.77 -9.71 7.77
CA PRO A 102 -3.85 -10.82 8.03
C PRO A 102 -2.98 -11.13 6.79
N LYS A 103 -1.72 -11.51 7.03
CA LYS A 103 -0.78 -11.86 5.94
C LYS A 103 -1.31 -13.02 5.08
N LYS A 104 -1.92 -14.05 5.71
CA LYS A 104 -2.49 -15.21 5.01
C LYS A 104 -3.57 -14.81 4.00
N VAL A 105 -4.47 -13.88 4.38
CA VAL A 105 -5.54 -13.38 3.49
C VAL A 105 -4.94 -12.62 2.30
N ARG A 106 -3.94 -11.78 2.54
CA ARG A 106 -3.24 -11.06 1.45
C ARG A 106 -2.53 -12.01 0.49
N SER A 107 -1.87 -13.05 1.00
CA SER A 107 -1.19 -14.05 0.19
C SER A 107 -2.18 -14.88 -0.62
N LEU A 108 -3.31 -15.30 -0.03
CA LEU A 108 -4.38 -16.00 -0.72
C LEU A 108 -4.97 -15.14 -1.84
N ALA A 109 -5.30 -13.88 -1.55
CA ALA A 109 -5.87 -12.97 -2.54
C ALA A 109 -4.90 -12.69 -3.71
N ARG A 110 -3.58 -12.56 -3.44
CA ARG A 110 -2.57 -12.39 -4.49
C ARG A 110 -2.53 -13.61 -5.43
N ARG A 111 -2.47 -14.83 -4.86
CA ARG A 111 -2.52 -16.06 -5.67
C ARG A 111 -3.81 -16.14 -6.48
N SER A 112 -4.94 -15.87 -5.85
CA SER A 112 -6.24 -15.88 -6.52
C SER A 112 -6.29 -14.90 -7.70
N ALA A 113 -5.74 -13.70 -7.57
CA ALA A 113 -5.70 -12.72 -8.66
C ALA A 113 -4.81 -13.18 -9.83
N LEU A 114 -3.66 -13.81 -9.54
CA LEU A 114 -2.80 -14.38 -10.58
C LEU A 114 -3.46 -15.57 -11.27
N ASN A 115 -4.16 -16.43 -10.51
CA ASN A 115 -4.91 -17.58 -11.05
C ASN A 115 -6.06 -17.11 -11.94
N ASP A 116 -6.84 -16.08 -11.53
CA ASP A 116 -7.88 -15.48 -12.35
C ASP A 116 -7.31 -14.97 -13.70
N ARG A 117 -6.16 -14.31 -13.67
CA ARG A 117 -5.52 -13.86 -14.91
C ARG A 117 -5.00 -15.01 -15.77
N ALA A 118 -4.53 -16.11 -15.16
CA ALA A 118 -4.09 -17.29 -15.89
C ALA A 118 -5.26 -18.06 -16.49
N GLU A 119 -6.39 -18.16 -15.80
CA GLU A 119 -7.62 -18.80 -16.29
C GLU A 119 -8.20 -18.09 -17.54
N HIS A 120 -8.07 -16.78 -17.60
CA HIS A 120 -8.50 -15.96 -18.73
C HIS A 120 -7.42 -15.76 -19.82
N ASP A 121 -6.34 -16.56 -19.85
CA ASP A 121 -5.22 -16.45 -20.80
C ASP A 121 -4.57 -15.05 -20.88
N ARG A 122 -4.62 -14.30 -19.78
CA ARG A 122 -4.08 -12.94 -19.65
C ARG A 122 -2.68 -12.89 -19.03
N VAL A 123 -2.08 -14.04 -18.76
CA VAL A 123 -0.68 -14.15 -18.31
C VAL A 123 0.21 -14.45 -19.51
N VAL A 124 1.26 -13.65 -19.65
CA VAL A 124 2.25 -13.77 -20.73
C VAL A 124 3.63 -13.86 -20.10
N LEU A 125 4.43 -14.80 -20.56
CA LEU A 125 5.85 -14.90 -20.20
C LEU A 125 6.69 -14.25 -21.28
N ALA A 126 7.69 -13.46 -20.87
CA ALA A 126 8.62 -12.86 -21.81
C ALA A 126 10.03 -12.78 -21.24
N GLU A 127 11.01 -12.86 -22.14
CA GLU A 127 12.35 -12.41 -21.85
C GLU A 127 12.40 -10.90 -22.15
N LEU A 128 12.67 -10.09 -21.12
CA LEU A 128 12.78 -8.65 -21.33
C LEU A 128 14.11 -8.32 -22.05
N PRO A 129 14.08 -7.38 -23.02
CA PRO A 129 15.32 -6.95 -23.65
C PRO A 129 16.25 -6.32 -22.62
N SER A 130 17.55 -6.65 -22.68
CA SER A 130 18.53 -5.98 -21.84
C SER A 130 18.69 -4.52 -22.32
N MET A 131 18.48 -3.58 -21.39
CA MET A 131 18.57 -2.15 -21.66
C MET A 131 19.70 -1.55 -20.82
N ASP A 132 20.80 -1.17 -21.45
CA ASP A 132 21.89 -0.46 -20.78
C ASP A 132 21.50 0.98 -20.46
N VAL A 133 20.75 1.60 -21.37
CA VAL A 133 20.22 2.96 -21.24
C VAL A 133 18.69 2.91 -21.29
N PRO A 134 17.98 3.57 -20.35
CA PRO A 134 16.53 3.58 -20.36
C PRO A 134 15.98 4.36 -21.57
N LYS A 135 15.27 3.69 -22.47
CA LYS A 135 14.59 4.26 -23.63
C LYS A 135 13.16 3.81 -23.75
N THR A 136 12.23 4.75 -23.78
CA THR A 136 10.79 4.49 -23.91
C THR A 136 10.42 3.90 -25.25
N ARG A 137 11.12 4.32 -26.34
CA ARG A 137 10.89 3.87 -27.72
C ARG A 137 11.15 2.36 -27.86
N ASP A 138 12.24 1.88 -27.27
CA ASP A 138 12.66 0.48 -27.40
C ASP A 138 11.66 -0.43 -26.66
N LEU A 139 11.24 -0.03 -25.45
CA LEU A 139 10.21 -0.75 -24.71
C LEU A 139 8.85 -0.72 -25.43
N LEU A 140 8.47 0.41 -26.02
CA LEU A 140 7.22 0.54 -26.77
C LEU A 140 7.25 -0.37 -28.02
N GLY A 141 8.36 -0.42 -28.74
CA GLY A 141 8.56 -1.32 -29.86
C GLY A 141 8.43 -2.79 -29.46
N PHE A 142 9.04 -3.16 -28.32
CA PHE A 142 8.91 -4.50 -27.77
C PHE A 142 7.46 -4.84 -27.40
N LEU A 143 6.78 -3.99 -26.64
CA LEU A 143 5.35 -4.22 -26.29
C LEU A 143 4.45 -4.27 -27.52
N GLY A 144 4.73 -3.46 -28.54
CA GLY A 144 4.00 -3.50 -29.82
C GLY A 144 4.17 -4.83 -30.55
N SER A 145 5.38 -5.43 -30.53
CA SER A 145 5.61 -6.75 -31.13
C SER A 145 4.86 -7.90 -30.43
N LEU A 146 4.55 -7.74 -29.14
CA LEU A 146 3.78 -8.71 -28.37
C LEU A 146 2.27 -8.64 -28.67
N GLN A 147 1.78 -7.59 -29.31
CA GLN A 147 0.36 -7.35 -29.62
C GLN A 147 -0.53 -7.48 -28.39
N LEU A 148 -0.08 -6.89 -27.26
CA LEU A 148 -0.84 -6.92 -26.02
C LEU A 148 -1.93 -5.85 -26.04
N GLU A 149 -3.13 -6.24 -25.64
CA GLU A 149 -4.26 -5.34 -25.56
C GLU A 149 -4.39 -4.71 -24.17
N GLY A 150 -4.74 -3.44 -24.13
CA GLY A 150 -5.13 -2.73 -22.91
C GLY A 150 -3.98 -2.44 -21.95
N LYS A 151 -4.30 -2.38 -20.67
CA LYS A 151 -3.35 -2.08 -19.60
C LYS A 151 -2.44 -3.27 -19.31
N THR A 152 -1.15 -3.05 -19.23
CA THR A 152 -0.15 -4.10 -19.03
C THR A 152 0.63 -3.88 -17.75
N LEU A 153 0.69 -4.92 -16.92
CA LEU A 153 1.56 -4.99 -15.75
C LEU A 153 2.78 -5.85 -16.08
N ILE A 154 3.96 -5.28 -15.98
CA ILE A 154 5.24 -5.98 -16.21
C ILE A 154 5.82 -6.34 -14.84
N LEU A 155 6.05 -7.63 -14.61
CA LEU A 155 6.65 -8.15 -13.40
C LEU A 155 8.08 -8.62 -13.69
N THR A 156 9.05 -7.92 -13.12
CA THR A 156 10.49 -8.14 -13.38
C THR A 156 11.13 -9.03 -12.32
N ASN A 157 12.24 -9.69 -12.68
CA ASN A 157 13.08 -10.38 -11.73
C ASN A 157 13.89 -9.37 -10.90
N GLY A 158 13.38 -9.06 -9.71
CA GLY A 158 13.96 -8.02 -8.85
C GLY A 158 13.77 -6.61 -9.39
N ASN A 159 14.60 -5.68 -8.93
CA ASN A 159 14.44 -4.26 -9.21
C ASN A 159 15.20 -3.84 -10.49
N ASN A 160 14.53 -3.84 -11.64
CA ASN A 160 15.08 -3.40 -12.90
C ASN A 160 14.76 -1.91 -13.13
N THR A 161 15.72 -1.03 -12.73
CA THR A 161 15.55 0.42 -12.81
C THR A 161 15.46 0.94 -14.24
N ASN A 162 16.13 0.30 -15.21
CA ASN A 162 16.13 0.75 -16.60
C ASN A 162 14.79 0.48 -17.27
N VAL A 163 14.22 -0.70 -17.07
CA VAL A 163 12.88 -1.04 -17.56
C VAL A 163 11.82 -0.14 -16.88
N HIS A 164 11.91 0.07 -15.56
CA HIS A 164 10.99 0.95 -14.85
C HIS A 164 11.04 2.39 -15.38
N ARG A 165 12.24 2.96 -15.59
CA ARG A 165 12.41 4.32 -16.15
C ARG A 165 11.88 4.42 -17.58
N SER A 166 12.04 3.38 -18.38
CA SER A 166 11.54 3.31 -19.75
C SER A 166 10.01 3.24 -19.82
N ALA A 167 9.38 2.56 -18.84
CA ALA A 167 7.94 2.34 -18.81
C ALA A 167 7.14 3.48 -18.17
N ARG A 168 7.68 4.21 -17.20
CA ARG A 168 6.93 5.16 -16.35
C ARG A 168 6.19 6.25 -17.13
N ASN A 169 6.63 6.60 -18.33
CA ASN A 169 5.98 7.59 -19.20
C ASN A 169 4.90 6.98 -20.10
N LEU A 170 4.82 5.65 -20.20
CA LEU A 170 3.87 4.98 -21.06
C LEU A 170 2.51 4.87 -20.34
N LYS A 171 1.45 5.38 -20.97
CA LYS A 171 0.11 5.26 -20.44
C LYS A 171 -0.35 3.81 -20.48
N GLY A 172 -0.87 3.30 -19.34
CA GLY A 172 -1.39 1.94 -19.25
C GLY A 172 -0.32 0.86 -19.03
N VAL A 173 0.95 1.22 -18.82
CA VAL A 173 2.03 0.29 -18.50
C VAL A 173 2.52 0.57 -17.08
N GLN A 174 2.60 -0.49 -16.27
CA GLN A 174 3.16 -0.44 -14.91
C GLN A 174 4.24 -1.52 -14.79
N VAL A 175 5.35 -1.20 -14.13
CA VAL A 175 6.45 -2.15 -13.90
C VAL A 175 6.69 -2.28 -12.40
N LEU A 176 6.68 -3.52 -11.92
CA LEU A 176 6.92 -3.85 -10.52
C LEU A 176 7.81 -5.10 -10.44
N PRO A 177 8.64 -5.24 -9.39
CA PRO A 177 9.31 -6.49 -9.11
C PRO A 177 8.31 -7.59 -8.75
N PHE A 178 8.51 -8.79 -9.27
CA PHE A 178 7.68 -9.95 -8.93
C PHE A 178 7.72 -10.21 -7.42
N GLY A 179 6.56 -10.33 -6.79
CA GLY A 179 6.43 -10.50 -5.34
C GLY A 179 6.07 -9.23 -4.58
N THR A 180 6.20 -8.05 -5.19
CA THR A 180 5.83 -6.76 -4.57
C THR A 180 4.51 -6.20 -5.07
N GLU A 181 3.98 -6.75 -6.16
CA GLU A 181 2.70 -6.35 -6.74
C GLU A 181 1.55 -6.52 -5.75
N SER A 182 0.64 -5.56 -5.76
CA SER A 182 -0.61 -5.64 -5.01
C SER A 182 -1.69 -6.40 -5.83
N VAL A 183 -2.69 -6.92 -5.12
CA VAL A 183 -3.88 -7.50 -5.78
C VAL A 183 -4.55 -6.49 -6.71
N TYR A 184 -4.56 -5.22 -6.31
CA TYR A 184 -5.11 -4.13 -7.11
C TYR A 184 -4.36 -3.96 -8.44
N ASP A 185 -3.02 -4.00 -8.43
CA ASP A 185 -2.20 -3.84 -9.64
C ASP A 185 -2.46 -4.99 -10.64
N VAL A 186 -2.56 -6.23 -10.14
CA VAL A 186 -2.86 -7.40 -10.95
C VAL A 186 -4.25 -7.31 -11.58
N LEU A 187 -5.26 -6.89 -10.79
CA LEU A 187 -6.64 -6.74 -11.27
C LEU A 187 -6.84 -5.48 -12.13
N TRP A 188 -6.01 -4.45 -11.97
CA TRP A 188 -6.03 -3.25 -12.80
C TRP A 188 -5.54 -3.53 -14.23
N ALA A 189 -4.54 -4.41 -14.35
CA ALA A 189 -3.96 -4.78 -15.62
C ALA A 189 -4.89 -5.71 -16.40
N HIS A 190 -5.02 -5.49 -17.70
CA HIS A 190 -5.66 -6.42 -18.60
C HIS A 190 -4.76 -7.63 -18.89
N THR A 191 -3.48 -7.37 -19.10
CA THR A 191 -2.46 -8.40 -19.33
C THR A 191 -1.34 -8.30 -18.29
N VAL A 192 -0.94 -9.43 -17.72
CA VAL A 192 0.21 -9.54 -16.80
C VAL A 192 1.36 -10.19 -17.55
N LEU A 193 2.43 -9.42 -17.80
CA LEU A 193 3.64 -9.89 -18.43
C LEU A 193 4.66 -10.21 -17.33
N ILE A 194 5.07 -11.46 -17.24
CA ILE A 194 6.03 -11.91 -16.23
C ILE A 194 7.35 -12.23 -16.93
N GLU A 195 8.43 -11.65 -16.44
CA GLU A 195 9.78 -12.00 -16.86
C GLU A 195 10.07 -13.45 -16.53
N LEU A 196 10.62 -14.21 -17.49
CA LEU A 196 10.84 -15.63 -17.33
C LEU A 196 11.67 -15.96 -16.09
N ASP A 197 12.75 -15.20 -15.87
CA ASP A 197 13.66 -15.38 -14.75
C ASP A 197 13.03 -15.05 -13.39
N ALA A 198 11.92 -14.34 -13.37
CA ALA A 198 11.18 -14.02 -12.15
C ALA A 198 10.41 -15.23 -11.58
N LEU A 199 10.08 -16.21 -12.41
CA LEU A 199 9.42 -17.47 -12.01
C LEU A 199 10.40 -18.58 -11.62
N GLY A 200 11.69 -18.45 -12.01
CA GLY A 200 12.77 -19.32 -11.54
C GLY A 200 12.94 -19.12 -10.04
N GLU A 201 12.90 -20.21 -9.28
CA GLU A 201 12.97 -20.38 -7.82
C GLU A 201 13.03 -19.05 -7.05
N SER A 202 11.92 -18.67 -6.45
CA SER A 202 11.86 -17.47 -5.61
C SER A 202 12.99 -17.55 -4.58
N LYS A 203 14.09 -16.84 -4.82
CA LYS A 203 15.03 -16.51 -3.75
C LYS A 203 14.16 -15.87 -2.68
N ALA A 204 13.92 -16.58 -1.60
CA ALA A 204 13.15 -16.14 -0.46
C ALA A 204 13.51 -14.68 -0.19
N ALA A 205 12.50 -13.81 -0.13
CA ALA A 205 12.69 -12.41 0.21
C ALA A 205 13.68 -12.35 1.37
N PRO A 206 14.73 -11.53 1.32
CA PRO A 206 15.75 -11.49 2.35
C PRO A 206 15.06 -11.36 3.70
N ALA A 207 15.23 -12.34 4.56
CA ALA A 207 14.63 -12.39 5.88
C ALA A 207 14.95 -11.05 6.54
N ARG A 208 13.92 -10.30 6.87
CA ARG A 208 14.02 -9.02 7.57
C ARG A 208 14.79 -9.32 8.84
N LYS A 209 16.10 -8.97 8.86
CA LYS A 209 16.93 -9.08 10.05
C LYS A 209 16.17 -8.36 11.15
N THR A 210 15.54 -9.11 12.03
CA THR A 210 15.02 -8.59 13.27
C THR A 210 16.23 -8.06 14.00
N LYS A 211 16.36 -6.72 14.09
CA LYS A 211 17.29 -6.10 15.02
C LYS A 211 16.90 -6.67 16.38
N LYS A 212 17.72 -7.60 16.89
CA LYS A 212 17.70 -7.98 18.28
C LYS A 212 17.80 -6.65 19.05
N LYS A 213 16.78 -6.32 19.81
CA LYS A 213 16.89 -5.27 20.81
C LYS A 213 18.02 -5.72 21.73
N GLU A 214 19.16 -5.05 21.64
CA GLU A 214 20.14 -5.08 22.70
C GLU A 214 19.46 -4.49 23.93
N GLU A 215 19.26 -5.33 24.92
CA GLU A 215 18.86 -4.88 26.26
C GLU A 215 19.97 -3.98 26.78
N PRO A 216 19.65 -2.80 27.32
CA PRO A 216 20.66 -1.95 27.92
C PRO A 216 21.27 -2.72 29.09
N LYS A 217 22.58 -2.96 29.00
CA LYS A 217 23.39 -3.41 30.13
C LYS A 217 23.19 -2.42 31.25
N VAL A 218 22.53 -2.85 32.31
CA VAL A 218 22.49 -2.12 33.59
C VAL A 218 23.91 -2.22 34.14
N GLU A 219 24.66 -1.16 34.06
CA GLU A 219 25.90 -0.98 34.79
C GLU A 219 25.56 -0.86 36.29
N ALA A 220 26.01 -1.85 37.05
CA ALA A 220 25.91 -1.85 38.50
C ALA A 220 26.70 -0.64 39.04
N ALA A 221 26.02 0.22 39.78
CA ALA A 221 26.66 1.28 40.55
C ALA A 221 27.50 0.65 41.66
N PRO A 222 28.71 1.21 41.97
CA PRO A 222 29.52 0.71 43.06
C PRO A 222 28.89 1.07 44.41
N GLU A 223 28.79 0.07 45.28
CA GLU A 223 28.57 0.21 46.71
C GLU A 223 29.59 1.18 47.31
N ALA A 224 29.13 2.30 47.85
CA ALA A 224 29.91 3.13 48.71
C ALA A 224 29.66 2.66 50.17
N ALA A 225 30.77 2.24 50.76
CA ALA A 225 30.88 1.75 52.11
C ALA A 225 30.42 2.76 53.15
N ASP A 226 29.81 2.20 54.13
CA ASP A 226 29.55 2.61 55.49
C ASP A 226 30.81 3.21 56.14
N GLU A 227 30.72 4.37 56.73
CA GLU A 227 31.54 4.76 57.90
C GLU A 227 30.74 5.67 58.81
N ALA A 228 30.57 5.13 60.00
CA ALA A 228 29.97 5.72 61.15
C ALA A 228 30.81 6.86 61.75
N ALA A 229 30.15 7.79 62.37
CA ALA A 229 30.55 8.47 63.61
C ALA A 229 29.40 9.38 64.02
N SER A 230 28.68 9.02 65.03
CA SER A 230 28.62 9.46 66.43
C SER A 230 28.97 10.94 66.66
N ASP A 231 28.11 11.49 67.45
CA ASP A 231 28.30 12.48 68.55
C ASP A 231 27.50 13.78 68.36
N GLU A 232 26.58 13.88 69.29
CA GLU A 232 26.36 14.88 70.36
C GLU A 232 25.63 16.19 69.99
N GLU A 233 24.52 16.33 70.75
CA GLU A 233 24.07 17.48 71.59
C GLU A 233 23.84 18.84 70.89
N GLU A 234 22.68 19.29 70.84
CA GLU A 234 21.88 20.12 71.80
C GLU A 234 20.44 20.33 71.27
#